data_fef815daab430e2ac582ed1131661cb7
#
_entry.id   fef815daab430e2ac582ed1131661cb7
#
_cell.length_a   1.000
_cell.length_b   1.000
_cell.length_c   1.000
_cell.angle_alpha   90.00
_cell.angle_beta   90.00
_cell.angle_gamma   90.00
#
_symmetry.space_group_name_H-M   'P 1'
#
loop_
_entity.id
_entity.type
_entity.pdbx_description
1 polymer ?
#
loop_
_entity_poly.entity_id
_entity_poly.type
_entity_poly.pdbx_seq_one_letter_code
_entity_poly.pdbx_strand_id
1 'polypeptide(L)'
;VCSSDLEYEFEKQIGTKNQYARVKVDIRPSEKSAGNSVKMSNDSNKLQAVLVNALLESAKSSLAVGPIAGYPMVDVQVEILEVGTREGETTDIACKVAVSNAVREAIAKANPSLLEPIFAVEAIAPMEYIGDIIADINSRKGRIEEITQKGSSQGVKASVPLSQMFGYVTKLRSMTQGRGSYTMIFSHYEPTDA
;
A
#
# COMPACT_ATOMS: atom_id res chain seq x y z
N VAL A 1 -2.15 4.53 7.28
CA VAL A 1 -2.45 3.74 8.49
C VAL A 1 -1.81 4.43 9.69
N CYS A 2 -2.55 4.60 10.78
CA CYS A 2 -1.98 5.01 12.07
C CYS A 2 -1.40 3.78 12.79
N SER A 3 -0.51 3.99 13.77
CA SER A 3 -0.01 2.89 14.61
C SER A 3 -1.15 2.31 15.44
N SER A 4 -1.25 0.98 15.51
CA SER A 4 -2.29 0.27 16.28
C SER A 4 -1.76 -1.05 16.79
N ASP A 5 -1.91 -1.30 18.08
CA ASP A 5 -1.69 -2.61 18.69
C ASP A 5 -3.03 -3.32 18.94
N LEU A 6 -3.01 -4.62 18.81
CA LEU A 6 -4.19 -5.45 19.03
C LEU A 6 -3.80 -6.84 19.52
N GLU A 7 -4.56 -7.30 20.51
CA GLU A 7 -4.51 -8.69 20.98
C GLU A 7 -5.78 -9.41 20.50
N TYR A 8 -5.60 -10.59 19.92
CA TYR A 8 -6.67 -11.45 19.45
C TYR A 8 -6.52 -12.85 20.02
N GLU A 9 -7.57 -13.37 20.60
CA GLU A 9 -7.64 -14.71 21.13
C GLU A 9 -8.59 -15.56 20.28
N PHE A 10 -8.07 -16.66 19.76
CA PHE A 10 -8.83 -17.65 19.03
C PHE A 10 -8.99 -18.90 19.91
N GLU A 11 -10.22 -19.21 20.26
CA GLU A 11 -10.57 -20.45 20.96
C GLU A 11 -11.82 -21.05 20.31
N LYS A 12 -11.67 -22.26 19.76
CA LYS A 12 -12.77 -22.97 19.11
C LYS A 12 -12.61 -24.47 19.24
N GLN A 13 -13.69 -25.14 19.60
CA GLN A 13 -13.77 -26.59 19.54
C GLN A 13 -14.01 -27.05 18.10
N ILE A 14 -13.10 -27.88 17.56
CA ILE A 14 -13.23 -28.49 16.22
C ILE A 14 -13.23 -30.00 16.41
N GLY A 15 -14.40 -30.61 16.27
CA GLY A 15 -14.61 -32.02 16.61
C GLY A 15 -14.43 -32.27 18.11
N THR A 16 -13.49 -33.15 18.47
CA THR A 16 -13.18 -33.49 19.88
C THR A 16 -12.01 -32.71 20.46
N LYS A 17 -11.36 -31.84 19.66
CA LYS A 17 -10.16 -31.09 20.09
C LYS A 17 -10.46 -29.60 20.19
N ASN A 18 -10.00 -28.97 21.26
CA ASN A 18 -9.92 -27.53 21.34
C ASN A 18 -8.75 -27.02 20.47
N GLN A 19 -8.99 -25.90 19.83
CA GLN A 19 -7.99 -25.13 19.08
C GLN A 19 -7.83 -23.79 19.77
N TYR A 20 -6.61 -23.45 20.17
CA TYR A 20 -6.30 -22.23 20.89
C TYR A 20 -5.06 -21.54 20.32
N ALA A 21 -5.15 -20.25 20.12
CA ALA A 21 -3.99 -19.39 19.91
C ALA A 21 -4.34 -17.94 20.29
N ARG A 22 -3.44 -17.27 21.00
CA ARG A 22 -3.53 -15.85 21.31
C ARG A 22 -2.38 -15.13 20.63
N VAL A 23 -2.66 -14.04 19.92
CA VAL A 23 -1.63 -13.29 19.19
C VAL A 23 -1.81 -11.82 19.47
N LYS A 24 -0.71 -11.16 19.85
CA LYS A 24 -0.63 -9.71 19.95
C LYS A 24 0.19 -9.18 18.81
N VAL A 25 -0.38 -8.26 18.03
CA VAL A 25 0.27 -7.62 16.88
C VAL A 25 0.33 -6.11 17.07
N ASP A 26 1.37 -5.51 16.54
CA ASP A 26 1.47 -4.08 16.35
C ASP A 26 1.59 -3.77 14.86
N ILE A 27 0.83 -2.78 14.38
CA ILE A 27 0.84 -2.34 12.99
C ILE A 27 1.28 -0.89 12.95
N ARG A 28 2.25 -0.60 12.07
CA ARG A 28 2.79 0.74 11.86
C ARG A 28 2.91 1.04 10.36
N PRO A 29 2.81 2.31 9.95
CA PRO A 29 3.18 2.71 8.61
C PRO A 29 4.70 2.49 8.43
N SER A 30 5.08 2.00 7.26
CA SER A 30 6.46 1.97 6.78
C SER A 30 6.82 3.29 6.09
N GLU A 31 8.10 3.46 5.76
CA GLU A 31 8.52 4.53 4.85
C GLU A 31 7.86 4.36 3.47
N LYS A 32 7.60 5.46 2.78
CA LYS A 32 7.01 5.44 1.43
C LYS A 32 7.83 4.57 0.49
N SER A 33 7.16 3.69 -0.22
CA SER A 33 7.77 2.74 -1.18
C SER A 33 8.71 1.70 -0.56
N ALA A 34 8.70 1.51 0.76
CA ALA A 34 9.47 0.47 1.44
C ALA A 34 8.82 -0.91 1.31
N GLY A 35 7.52 -0.94 0.94
CA GLY A 35 6.74 -2.15 0.86
C GLY A 35 6.29 -2.69 2.23
N ASN A 36 5.60 -3.83 2.19
CA ASN A 36 5.11 -4.47 3.41
C ASN A 36 6.19 -5.33 4.05
N SER A 37 6.28 -5.27 5.38
CA SER A 37 7.16 -6.16 6.16
C SER A 37 6.41 -6.80 7.32
N VAL A 38 6.74 -8.06 7.62
CA VAL A 38 6.22 -8.79 8.77
C VAL A 38 7.41 -9.30 9.57
N LYS A 39 7.43 -8.99 10.84
CA LYS A 39 8.50 -9.38 11.77
C LYS A 39 7.89 -10.03 13.00
N MET A 40 8.69 -10.82 13.69
CA MET A 40 8.35 -11.39 14.98
C MET A 40 9.33 -10.84 16.02
N SER A 41 8.80 -10.44 17.18
CA SER A 41 9.61 -9.97 18.30
C SER A 41 10.51 -11.09 18.84
N ASN A 42 11.66 -10.74 19.43
CA ASN A 42 12.67 -11.67 19.91
C ASN A 42 12.19 -12.59 21.06
N ASP A 43 11.07 -12.28 21.70
CA ASP A 43 10.50 -13.10 22.79
C ASP A 43 9.89 -14.42 22.32
N SER A 44 9.79 -14.63 21.01
CA SER A 44 9.21 -15.83 20.39
C SER A 44 10.15 -17.02 20.24
N ASN A 45 11.37 -16.96 20.77
CA ASN A 45 12.40 -18.03 20.69
C ASN A 45 11.98 -19.39 21.30
N LYS A 46 10.80 -19.46 21.94
CA LYS A 46 10.24 -20.68 22.53
C LYS A 46 9.26 -21.43 21.62
N LEU A 47 8.89 -20.82 20.47
CA LEU A 47 7.91 -21.41 19.56
C LEU A 47 8.57 -22.40 18.59
N GLN A 48 7.83 -23.44 18.23
CA GLN A 48 8.25 -24.37 17.18
C GLN A 48 8.33 -23.63 15.83
N ALA A 49 9.34 -23.91 15.03
CA ALA A 49 9.58 -23.27 13.74
C ALA A 49 8.37 -23.35 12.78
N VAL A 50 7.59 -24.43 12.86
CA VAL A 50 6.35 -24.61 12.08
C VAL A 50 5.30 -23.55 12.41
N LEU A 51 5.13 -23.24 13.71
CA LEU A 51 4.17 -22.22 14.16
C LEU A 51 4.65 -20.82 13.79
N VAL A 52 5.96 -20.56 13.90
CA VAL A 52 6.56 -19.28 13.48
C VAL A 52 6.31 -19.01 11.99
N ASN A 53 6.59 -20.00 11.14
CA ASN A 53 6.35 -19.89 9.70
C ASN A 53 4.87 -19.68 9.39
N ALA A 54 3.98 -20.43 10.04
CA ALA A 54 2.53 -20.29 9.87
C ALA A 54 2.04 -18.88 10.21
N LEU A 55 2.54 -18.28 11.29
CA LEU A 55 2.22 -16.91 11.72
C LEU A 55 2.71 -15.88 10.70
N LEU A 56 3.98 -15.96 10.29
CA LEU A 56 4.58 -14.99 9.37
C LEU A 56 3.92 -15.02 7.98
N GLU A 57 3.70 -16.22 7.43
CA GLU A 57 3.04 -16.37 6.11
C GLU A 57 1.59 -15.89 6.14
N SER A 58 0.86 -16.23 7.19
CA SER A 58 -0.54 -15.83 7.32
C SER A 58 -0.70 -14.32 7.55
N ALA A 59 0.20 -13.70 8.33
CA ALA A 59 0.23 -12.25 8.49
C ALA A 59 0.50 -11.54 7.15
N LYS A 60 1.48 -12.02 6.37
CA LYS A 60 1.75 -11.49 5.01
C LYS A 60 0.55 -11.62 4.09
N SER A 61 -0.09 -12.80 4.08
CA SER A 61 -1.28 -13.04 3.26
C SER A 61 -2.45 -12.13 3.63
N SER A 62 -2.57 -11.77 4.91
CA SER A 62 -3.62 -10.87 5.38
C SER A 62 -3.47 -9.43 4.88
N LEU A 63 -2.27 -9.02 4.48
CA LEU A 63 -2.01 -7.71 3.89
C LEU A 63 -2.37 -7.65 2.40
N ALA A 64 -2.57 -8.80 1.74
CA ALA A 64 -2.93 -8.85 0.32
C ALA A 64 -4.38 -8.40 0.06
N VAL A 65 -5.24 -8.41 1.08
CA VAL A 65 -6.65 -7.99 0.97
C VAL A 65 -6.97 -7.03 2.11
N GLY A 66 -6.96 -5.75 1.81
CA GLY A 66 -7.28 -4.70 2.78
C GLY A 66 -8.78 -4.51 3.00
N PRO A 67 -9.18 -3.76 4.04
CA PRO A 67 -10.58 -3.54 4.42
C PRO A 67 -11.32 -2.60 3.47
N ILE A 68 -10.63 -1.76 2.71
CA ILE A 68 -11.25 -0.82 1.77
C ILE A 68 -11.28 -1.47 0.39
N ALA A 69 -12.47 -1.83 -0.07
CA ALA A 69 -12.74 -2.42 -1.40
C ALA A 69 -11.84 -3.62 -1.77
N GLY A 70 -11.18 -4.25 -0.81
CA GLY A 70 -10.28 -5.40 -1.03
C GLY A 70 -8.92 -5.04 -1.63
N TYR A 71 -8.57 -3.76 -1.76
CA TYR A 71 -7.25 -3.36 -2.25
C TYR A 71 -6.14 -3.82 -1.27
N PRO A 72 -4.99 -4.26 -1.79
CA PRO A 72 -3.88 -4.69 -0.95
C PRO A 72 -3.36 -3.53 -0.10
N MET A 73 -2.88 -3.85 1.10
CA MET A 73 -2.16 -2.89 1.93
C MET A 73 -0.78 -2.61 1.34
N VAL A 74 -0.30 -1.38 1.48
CA VAL A 74 0.99 -0.91 0.95
C VAL A 74 1.71 -0.13 2.05
N ASP A 75 3.02 -0.32 2.14
CA ASP A 75 3.89 0.37 3.09
C ASP A 75 3.44 0.22 4.55
N VAL A 76 3.22 -1.04 4.96
CA VAL A 76 2.80 -1.42 6.31
C VAL A 76 3.81 -2.37 6.92
N GLN A 77 4.20 -2.09 8.15
CA GLN A 77 4.98 -2.99 8.99
C GLN A 77 4.07 -3.64 10.02
N VAL A 78 4.10 -4.96 10.07
CA VAL A 78 3.42 -5.77 11.10
C VAL A 78 4.48 -6.41 11.98
N GLU A 79 4.37 -6.22 13.28
CA GLU A 79 5.21 -6.88 14.27
C GLU A 79 4.34 -7.78 15.16
N ILE A 80 4.66 -9.08 15.22
CA ILE A 80 4.02 -10.02 16.14
C ILE A 80 4.78 -9.94 17.46
N LEU A 81 4.14 -9.36 18.48
CA LEU A 81 4.76 -9.07 19.77
C LEU A 81 4.77 -10.28 20.69
N GLU A 82 3.61 -10.94 20.81
CA GLU A 82 3.40 -12.08 21.69
C GLU A 82 2.56 -13.15 21.02
N VAL A 83 2.84 -14.42 21.38
CA VAL A 83 2.03 -15.56 21.00
C VAL A 83 1.78 -16.42 22.23
N GLY A 84 0.51 -16.51 22.63
CA GLY A 84 0.06 -17.39 23.70
C GLY A 84 -0.30 -18.77 23.16
N THR A 85 0.25 -19.80 23.75
CA THR A 85 0.03 -21.18 23.34
C THR A 85 -0.49 -22.03 24.51
N ARG A 86 -1.25 -23.09 24.18
CA ARG A 86 -1.63 -24.16 25.13
C ARG A 86 -1.18 -25.50 24.56
N GLU A 87 -0.57 -26.32 25.39
CA GLU A 87 -0.08 -27.63 25.00
C GLU A 87 -1.21 -28.52 24.49
N GLY A 88 -1.02 -29.14 23.33
CA GLY A 88 -2.02 -30.01 22.70
C GLY A 88 -3.20 -29.29 22.01
N GLU A 89 -3.38 -27.98 22.20
CA GLU A 89 -4.46 -27.19 21.62
C GLU A 89 -3.98 -26.18 20.58
N THR A 90 -2.71 -25.76 20.63
CA THR A 90 -2.17 -24.80 19.66
C THR A 90 -1.59 -25.53 18.44
N THR A 91 -2.24 -25.28 17.31
CA THR A 91 -1.85 -25.83 16.00
C THR A 91 -1.48 -24.71 15.05
N ASP A 92 -0.86 -25.07 13.92
CA ASP A 92 -0.58 -24.13 12.83
C ASP A 92 -1.87 -23.47 12.30
N ILE A 93 -2.98 -24.20 12.26
CA ILE A 93 -4.29 -23.68 11.83
C ILE A 93 -4.80 -22.65 12.84
N ALA A 94 -4.73 -22.93 14.16
CA ALA A 94 -5.15 -21.98 15.18
C ALA A 94 -4.31 -20.68 15.10
N CYS A 95 -3.00 -20.81 14.93
CA CYS A 95 -2.11 -19.67 14.76
C CYS A 95 -2.42 -18.85 13.50
N LYS A 96 -2.67 -19.50 12.36
CA LYS A 96 -3.05 -18.82 11.10
C LYS A 96 -4.35 -18.02 11.26
N VAL A 97 -5.37 -18.61 11.88
CA VAL A 97 -6.64 -17.93 12.09
C VAL A 97 -6.49 -16.76 13.07
N ALA A 98 -5.77 -16.97 14.17
CA ALA A 98 -5.58 -15.94 15.20
C ALA A 98 -4.82 -14.73 14.62
N VAL A 99 -3.69 -14.94 13.94
CA VAL A 99 -2.91 -13.83 13.37
C VAL A 99 -3.64 -13.12 12.22
N SER A 100 -4.36 -13.85 11.38
CA SER A 100 -5.14 -13.23 10.30
C SER A 100 -6.22 -12.29 10.83
N ASN A 101 -6.93 -12.70 11.87
CA ASN A 101 -7.96 -11.88 12.50
C ASN A 101 -7.33 -10.71 13.26
N ALA A 102 -6.24 -10.94 14.00
CA ALA A 102 -5.51 -9.88 14.69
C ALA A 102 -5.05 -8.78 13.72
N VAL A 103 -4.42 -9.16 12.60
CA VAL A 103 -3.95 -8.21 11.59
C VAL A 103 -5.11 -7.45 10.95
N ARG A 104 -6.21 -8.12 10.58
CA ARG A 104 -7.40 -7.47 9.99
C ARG A 104 -8.04 -6.46 10.93
N GLU A 105 -8.23 -6.83 12.20
CA GLU A 105 -8.81 -5.92 13.19
C GLU A 105 -7.89 -4.75 13.51
N ALA A 106 -6.57 -5.00 13.61
CA ALA A 106 -5.60 -3.94 13.84
C ALA A 106 -5.56 -2.95 12.66
N ILE A 107 -5.61 -3.43 11.41
CA ILE A 107 -5.73 -2.57 10.22
C ILE A 107 -7.01 -1.73 10.29
N ALA A 108 -8.15 -2.34 10.62
CA ALA A 108 -9.42 -1.62 10.70
C ALA A 108 -9.38 -0.50 11.75
N LYS A 109 -8.76 -0.75 12.92
CA LYS A 109 -8.58 0.25 13.98
C LYS A 109 -7.57 1.35 13.61
N ALA A 110 -6.61 1.04 12.74
CA ALA A 110 -5.57 1.96 12.31
C ALA A 110 -6.03 3.00 11.28
N ASN A 111 -7.33 3.14 11.03
CA ASN A 111 -7.92 4.08 10.08
C ASN A 111 -7.20 4.06 8.72
N PRO A 112 -7.32 2.97 7.96
CA PRO A 112 -6.69 2.86 6.66
C PRO A 112 -7.27 3.90 5.70
N SER A 113 -6.42 4.49 4.84
CA SER A 113 -6.82 5.39 3.78
C SER A 113 -6.59 4.74 2.42
N LEU A 114 -7.45 5.07 1.45
CA LEU A 114 -7.23 4.67 0.07
C LEU A 114 -6.06 5.47 -0.51
N LEU A 115 -5.17 4.78 -1.22
CA LEU A 115 -4.06 5.39 -1.92
C LEU A 115 -4.33 5.36 -3.42
N GLU A 116 -3.92 6.42 -4.12
CA GLU A 116 -3.89 6.44 -5.58
C GLU A 116 -2.45 6.50 -6.11
N PRO A 117 -2.17 5.85 -7.25
CA PRO A 117 -0.85 5.90 -7.85
C PRO A 117 -0.62 7.26 -8.50
N ILE A 118 0.52 7.87 -8.17
CA ILE A 118 1.02 9.11 -8.76
C ILE A 118 2.08 8.77 -9.80
N PHE A 119 1.97 9.38 -10.97
CA PHE A 119 2.91 9.21 -12.06
C PHE A 119 3.73 10.47 -12.27
N ALA A 120 5.04 10.29 -12.46
CA ALA A 120 5.91 11.31 -13.00
C ALA A 120 5.65 11.41 -14.51
N VAL A 121 5.14 12.54 -14.94
CA VAL A 121 4.80 12.85 -16.34
C VAL A 121 5.79 13.89 -16.86
N GLU A 122 6.37 13.66 -18.00
CA GLU A 122 7.14 14.65 -18.74
C GLU A 122 6.49 14.89 -20.09
N ALA A 123 5.94 16.07 -20.30
CA ALA A 123 5.37 16.51 -21.58
C ALA A 123 6.34 17.45 -22.29
N ILE A 124 6.62 17.17 -23.56
CA ILE A 124 7.56 17.94 -24.38
C ILE A 124 6.80 18.52 -25.57
N ALA A 125 6.91 19.82 -25.78
CA ALA A 125 6.28 20.51 -26.91
C ALA A 125 7.03 21.80 -27.26
N PRO A 126 6.78 22.42 -28.47
CA PRO A 126 7.24 23.76 -28.77
C PRO A 126 6.76 24.78 -27.73
N MET A 127 7.59 25.79 -27.47
CA MET A 127 7.38 26.80 -26.42
C MET A 127 5.98 27.43 -26.44
N GLU A 128 5.41 27.62 -27.61
CA GLU A 128 4.09 28.24 -27.82
C GLU A 128 2.93 27.48 -27.17
N TYR A 129 3.11 26.16 -26.90
CA TYR A 129 2.06 25.31 -26.28
C TYR A 129 2.27 25.03 -24.80
N ILE A 130 3.38 25.45 -24.22
CA ILE A 130 3.73 25.10 -22.83
C ILE A 130 2.72 25.67 -21.85
N GLY A 131 2.19 26.86 -22.07
CA GLY A 131 1.16 27.46 -21.24
C GLY A 131 -0.11 26.61 -21.18
N ASP A 132 -0.56 26.10 -22.33
CA ASP A 132 -1.74 25.23 -22.41
C ASP A 132 -1.49 23.88 -21.73
N ILE A 133 -0.30 23.31 -21.88
CA ILE A 133 0.12 22.06 -21.21
C ILE A 133 0.10 22.24 -19.70
N ILE A 134 0.66 23.32 -19.18
CA ILE A 134 0.66 23.62 -17.73
C ILE A 134 -0.78 23.77 -17.21
N ALA A 135 -1.63 24.50 -17.95
CA ALA A 135 -3.02 24.67 -17.58
C ALA A 135 -3.80 23.33 -17.54
N ASP A 136 -3.60 22.46 -18.54
CA ASP A 136 -4.24 21.15 -18.59
C ASP A 136 -3.73 20.24 -17.47
N ILE A 137 -2.43 20.19 -17.20
CA ILE A 137 -1.85 19.40 -16.08
C ILE A 137 -2.40 19.88 -14.74
N ASN A 138 -2.48 21.18 -14.51
CA ASN A 138 -3.06 21.74 -13.28
C ASN A 138 -4.56 21.38 -13.15
N SER A 139 -5.31 21.40 -14.24
CA SER A 139 -6.72 20.98 -14.24
C SER A 139 -6.91 19.50 -13.90
N ARG A 140 -5.89 18.69 -14.13
CA ARG A 140 -5.82 17.26 -13.78
C ARG A 140 -5.27 17.00 -12.37
N LYS A 141 -5.31 17.98 -11.48
CA LYS A 141 -4.72 17.91 -10.14
C LYS A 141 -3.22 17.59 -10.16
N GLY A 142 -2.54 17.83 -11.28
CA GLY A 142 -1.10 17.64 -11.41
C GLY A 142 -0.33 18.76 -10.71
N ARG A 143 0.82 18.42 -10.16
CA ARG A 143 1.76 19.35 -9.55
C ARG A 143 2.97 19.50 -10.47
N ILE A 144 3.18 20.70 -10.99
CA ILE A 144 4.36 21.02 -11.83
C ILE A 144 5.60 21.01 -10.92
N GLU A 145 6.62 20.27 -11.31
CA GLU A 145 7.89 20.16 -10.60
C GLU A 145 9.00 20.97 -11.26
N GLU A 146 9.12 20.86 -12.58
CA GLU A 146 10.21 21.47 -13.32
C GLU A 146 9.79 21.80 -14.76
N ILE A 147 10.33 22.89 -15.30
CA ILE A 147 10.25 23.21 -16.72
C ILE A 147 11.68 23.25 -17.27
N THR A 148 11.97 22.42 -18.26
CA THR A 148 13.33 22.26 -18.84
C THR A 148 13.33 22.69 -20.27
N GLN A 149 14.44 23.34 -20.71
CA GLN A 149 14.67 23.67 -22.13
C GLN A 149 15.24 22.44 -22.84
N LYS A 150 14.65 22.06 -23.97
CA LYS A 150 15.10 20.94 -24.81
C LYS A 150 15.23 21.40 -26.27
N GLY A 151 16.32 22.09 -26.56
CA GLY A 151 16.52 22.69 -27.90
C GLY A 151 15.49 23.77 -28.21
N SER A 152 14.70 23.60 -29.28
CA SER A 152 13.60 24.48 -29.67
C SER A 152 12.27 24.18 -28.95
N SER A 153 12.27 23.13 -28.14
CA SER A 153 11.09 22.68 -27.34
C SER A 153 11.35 22.88 -25.85
N GLN A 154 10.29 22.78 -25.07
CA GLN A 154 10.36 22.75 -23.61
C GLN A 154 9.73 21.45 -23.09
N GLY A 155 10.25 20.95 -21.98
CA GLY A 155 9.70 19.83 -21.23
C GLY A 155 9.06 20.34 -19.93
N VAL A 156 7.85 19.88 -19.64
CA VAL A 156 7.16 20.12 -18.37
C VAL A 156 7.13 18.82 -17.63
N LYS A 157 7.80 18.76 -16.46
CA LYS A 157 7.75 17.62 -15.54
C LYS A 157 6.73 17.90 -14.46
N ALA A 158 5.90 16.92 -14.20
CA ALA A 158 4.82 17.03 -13.21
C ALA A 158 4.52 15.67 -12.57
N SER A 159 4.02 15.69 -11.34
CA SER A 159 3.40 14.58 -10.67
C SER A 159 1.89 14.64 -10.86
N VAL A 160 1.29 13.58 -11.43
CA VAL A 160 -0.14 13.56 -11.77
C VAL A 160 -0.76 12.23 -11.31
N PRO A 161 -1.96 12.26 -10.68
CA PRO A 161 -2.70 11.04 -10.35
C PRO A 161 -3.06 10.26 -11.62
N LEU A 162 -2.90 8.92 -11.58
CA LEU A 162 -3.24 8.07 -12.72
C LEU A 162 -4.70 8.24 -13.15
N SER A 163 -5.60 8.40 -12.20
CA SER A 163 -7.05 8.60 -12.45
C SER A 163 -7.33 9.81 -13.35
N GLN A 164 -6.45 10.83 -13.34
CA GLN A 164 -6.58 12.05 -14.13
C GLN A 164 -5.90 11.99 -15.50
N MET A 165 -5.13 10.92 -15.77
CA MET A 165 -4.38 10.78 -17.03
C MET A 165 -5.20 10.18 -18.17
N PHE A 166 -6.41 9.69 -17.91
CA PHE A 166 -7.29 9.18 -18.97
C PHE A 166 -7.58 10.24 -20.02
N GLY A 167 -7.39 9.89 -21.30
CA GLY A 167 -7.60 10.80 -22.43
C GLY A 167 -6.53 11.88 -22.60
N TYR A 168 -5.47 11.90 -21.79
CA TYR A 168 -4.42 12.93 -21.88
C TYR A 168 -3.73 12.94 -23.25
N VAL A 169 -3.45 11.77 -23.84
CA VAL A 169 -2.80 11.69 -25.17
C VAL A 169 -3.60 12.41 -26.25
N THR A 170 -4.92 12.23 -26.26
CA THR A 170 -5.80 12.91 -27.24
C THR A 170 -5.83 14.41 -27.00
N LYS A 171 -5.92 14.82 -25.75
CA LYS A 171 -5.91 16.24 -25.39
C LYS A 171 -4.59 16.90 -25.73
N LEU A 172 -3.46 16.27 -25.41
CA LEU A 172 -2.11 16.77 -25.74
C LEU A 172 -1.93 16.95 -27.25
N ARG A 173 -2.32 15.95 -28.05
CA ARG A 173 -2.27 16.04 -29.51
C ARG A 173 -3.13 17.17 -30.06
N SER A 174 -4.32 17.35 -29.54
CA SER A 174 -5.22 18.42 -29.97
C SER A 174 -4.65 19.81 -29.67
N MET A 175 -4.18 20.06 -28.43
CA MET A 175 -3.67 21.37 -28.06
C MET A 175 -2.31 21.71 -28.64
N THR A 176 -1.52 20.70 -29.01
CA THR A 176 -0.19 20.91 -29.62
C THR A 176 -0.15 20.68 -31.13
N GLN A 177 -1.29 20.51 -31.78
CA GLN A 177 -1.42 20.18 -33.20
C GLN A 177 -0.56 18.95 -33.60
N GLY A 178 -0.50 17.95 -32.71
CA GLY A 178 0.27 16.73 -32.91
C GLY A 178 1.78 16.85 -32.67
N ARG A 179 2.28 18.03 -32.29
CA ARG A 179 3.72 18.29 -32.09
C ARG A 179 4.20 17.98 -30.64
N GLY A 180 3.27 17.69 -29.71
CA GLY A 180 3.60 17.32 -28.36
C GLY A 180 3.76 15.81 -28.17
N SER A 181 4.67 15.42 -27.31
CA SER A 181 4.86 14.06 -26.82
C SER A 181 4.91 14.04 -25.31
N TYR A 182 4.62 12.89 -24.71
CA TYR A 182 4.78 12.73 -23.28
C TYR A 182 5.24 11.33 -22.92
N THR A 183 5.86 11.23 -21.75
CA THR A 183 6.18 9.97 -21.07
C THR A 183 5.56 10.01 -19.68
N MET A 184 5.20 8.84 -19.14
CA MET A 184 4.75 8.71 -17.78
C MET A 184 5.32 7.46 -17.15
N ILE A 185 5.80 7.58 -15.92
CA ILE A 185 6.41 6.49 -15.15
C ILE A 185 5.80 6.53 -13.75
N PHE A 186 5.47 5.36 -13.20
CA PHE A 186 5.01 5.26 -11.81
C PHE A 186 6.06 5.88 -10.88
N SER A 187 5.61 6.73 -9.97
CA SER A 187 6.47 7.39 -8.98
C SER A 187 6.22 6.81 -7.58
N HIS A 188 5.05 7.02 -7.03
CA HIS A 188 4.70 6.62 -5.67
C HIS A 188 3.18 6.60 -5.48
N TYR A 189 2.75 6.22 -4.27
CA TYR A 189 1.35 6.32 -3.85
C TYR A 189 1.13 7.54 -2.96
N GLU A 190 -0.03 8.20 -3.09
CA GLU A 190 -0.50 9.25 -2.17
C GLU A 190 -1.94 8.96 -1.73
N PRO A 191 -2.35 9.41 -0.53
CA PRO A 191 -3.76 9.32 -0.13
C PRO A 191 -4.65 10.04 -1.13
N THR A 192 -5.78 9.40 -1.49
CA THR A 192 -6.80 10.08 -2.30
C THR A 192 -7.43 11.18 -1.47
N ASP A 193 -7.58 12.37 -2.05
CA ASP A 193 -8.49 13.38 -1.50
C ASP A 193 -9.91 12.80 -1.58
N ALA A 194 -10.48 12.44 -0.42
CA ALA A 194 -11.83 11.92 -0.31
C ALA A 194 -12.87 13.02 -0.46
#